data_be49cd639844a5f5adfa3e146602bb4c
#
_entry.id   be49cd639844a5f5adfa3e146602bb4c
#
_cell.length_a   1.000
_cell.length_b   1.000
_cell.length_c   1.000
_cell.angle_alpha   90.00
_cell.angle_beta   90.00
_cell.angle_gamma   90.00
#
_symmetry.space_group_name_H-M   'P 1'
#
loop_
_entity.id
_entity.type
_entity.pdbx_description
1 polymer ?
#
loop_
_entity_poly.entity_id
_entity_poly.type
_entity_poly.pdbx_seq_one_letter_code
_entity_poly.pdbx_strand_id
1 'polypeptide(L)'
;MPLILVAVLYHILDAQDIVKPNNKFGALLRGGYASKNSEWVRTVGAGYVGDKVDAIFMYSQRTGHQMKSKGEGPEFNYSKSQHPDPATHRFHSYLAKVGYQITPHHKVGVGVNGQKGNRYVDERSYTSFGSAWREADDRAKRDTVNVFYEYLPNSKVISLVKVDLDYQKTQ
;
A
#
# COMPACT_ATOMS: atom_id res chain seq x y z
N MET A 1 -32.78 13.80 11.60
CA MET A 1 -31.86 13.04 10.75
C MET A 1 -30.54 12.90 11.49
N PRO A 2 -30.15 11.73 11.99
CA PRO A 2 -28.92 11.61 12.76
C PRO A 2 -27.70 11.75 11.84
N LEU A 3 -26.80 12.64 12.19
CA LEU A 3 -25.51 12.82 11.51
C LEU A 3 -24.66 11.59 11.84
N ILE A 4 -24.44 10.71 10.87
CA ILE A 4 -23.51 9.60 11.03
C ILE A 4 -22.12 10.14 10.77
N LEU A 5 -21.36 10.39 11.84
CA LEU A 5 -19.94 10.72 11.75
C LEU A 5 -19.15 9.41 11.48
N VAL A 6 -18.72 9.20 10.24
CA VAL A 6 -17.82 8.12 9.91
C VAL A 6 -16.39 8.61 10.16
N ALA A 7 -15.81 8.23 11.29
CA ALA A 7 -14.39 8.44 11.54
C ALA A 7 -13.60 7.30 10.87
N VAL A 8 -12.83 7.60 9.83
CA VAL A 8 -11.87 6.66 9.23
C VAL A 8 -10.53 6.84 9.94
N LEU A 9 -10.16 5.88 10.77
CA LEU A 9 -8.85 5.85 11.41
C LEU A 9 -7.85 5.21 10.45
N TYR A 10 -6.94 6.01 9.87
CA TYR A 10 -5.77 5.50 9.18
C TYR A 10 -4.64 5.30 10.19
N HIS A 11 -4.32 4.05 10.49
CA HIS A 11 -3.10 3.74 11.23
C HIS A 11 -1.95 3.60 10.23
N ILE A 12 -1.04 4.56 10.22
CA ILE A 12 0.23 4.46 9.47
C ILE A 12 1.19 3.68 10.36
N LEU A 13 1.77 2.62 9.83
CA LEU A 13 2.77 1.80 10.51
C LEU A 13 3.93 2.65 11.03
N ASP A 14 4.32 2.40 12.27
CA ASP A 14 5.46 3.01 12.95
C ASP A 14 6.56 1.96 13.24
N ALA A 15 7.75 2.42 13.59
CA ALA A 15 8.88 1.53 13.92
C ALA A 15 8.55 0.56 15.06
N GLN A 16 7.74 1.00 16.02
CA GLN A 16 7.30 0.20 17.17
C GLN A 16 6.40 -0.99 16.78
N ASP A 17 5.78 -0.97 15.59
CA ASP A 17 4.98 -2.10 15.09
C ASP A 17 5.85 -3.28 14.63
N ILE A 18 7.13 -3.02 14.33
CA ILE A 18 8.09 -4.03 13.87
C ILE A 18 9.12 -4.36 14.93
N VAL A 19 9.55 -3.37 15.72
CA VAL A 19 10.57 -3.54 16.75
C VAL A 19 9.92 -4.08 18.03
N LYS A 20 10.37 -5.26 18.47
CA LYS A 20 9.89 -5.86 19.73
C LYS A 20 10.30 -5.00 20.94
N PRO A 21 9.49 -5.01 22.03
CA PRO A 21 9.86 -4.34 23.26
C PRO A 21 11.29 -4.70 23.72
N ASN A 22 12.03 -3.74 24.23
CA ASN A 22 13.42 -3.84 24.68
C ASN A 22 14.48 -4.08 23.60
N ASN A 23 14.11 -4.07 22.32
CA ASN A 23 15.03 -4.11 21.20
C ASN A 23 15.13 -2.74 20.53
N LYS A 24 16.27 -2.46 19.88
CA LYS A 24 16.46 -1.25 19.07
C LYS A 24 16.16 -1.48 17.58
N PHE A 25 16.25 -2.72 17.14
CA PHE A 25 16.05 -3.10 15.73
C PHE A 25 14.99 -4.19 15.59
N GLY A 26 14.24 -4.11 14.51
CA GLY A 26 13.29 -5.13 14.12
C GLY A 26 13.28 -5.32 12.60
N ALA A 27 12.89 -6.51 12.18
CA ALA A 27 12.67 -6.83 10.77
C ALA A 27 11.34 -7.55 10.60
N LEU A 28 10.69 -7.31 9.45
CA LEU A 28 9.46 -7.96 9.04
C LEU A 28 9.69 -8.65 7.69
N LEU A 29 9.35 -9.94 7.63
CA LEU A 29 9.26 -10.69 6.39
C LEU A 29 7.84 -11.27 6.30
N ARG A 30 7.15 -11.01 5.22
CA ARG A 30 5.81 -11.56 4.96
C ARG A 30 5.72 -12.07 3.54
N GLY A 31 5.26 -13.32 3.39
CA GLY A 31 4.90 -13.94 2.13
C GLY A 31 3.43 -14.31 2.12
N GLY A 32 2.78 -14.21 0.97
CA GLY A 32 1.41 -14.64 0.78
C GLY A 32 1.19 -15.12 -0.65
N TYR A 33 0.32 -16.11 -0.80
CA TYR A 33 -0.10 -16.62 -2.09
C TYR A 33 -1.62 -16.78 -2.14
N ALA A 34 -2.22 -16.28 -3.20
CA ALA A 34 -3.65 -16.46 -3.48
C ALA A 34 -3.82 -17.29 -4.77
N SER A 35 -4.35 -18.49 -4.64
CA SER A 35 -4.50 -19.45 -5.76
C SER A 35 -5.51 -18.98 -6.80
N LYS A 36 -6.49 -18.16 -6.43
CA LYS A 36 -7.57 -17.70 -7.31
C LYS A 36 -7.08 -16.90 -8.53
N ASN A 37 -6.01 -16.15 -8.36
CA ASN A 37 -5.39 -15.31 -9.39
C ASN A 37 -3.87 -15.50 -9.44
N SER A 38 -3.36 -16.59 -8.87
CA SER A 38 -1.92 -16.89 -8.75
C SER A 38 -1.11 -15.71 -8.23
N GLU A 39 -1.69 -14.94 -7.30
CA GLU A 39 -1.05 -13.74 -6.78
C GLU A 39 -0.05 -14.07 -5.68
N TRP A 40 1.16 -13.58 -5.85
CA TRP A 40 2.20 -13.56 -4.83
C TRP A 40 2.32 -12.18 -4.22
N VAL A 41 2.31 -12.15 -2.90
CA VAL A 41 2.61 -10.94 -2.09
C VAL A 41 3.90 -11.19 -1.32
N ARG A 42 4.84 -10.27 -1.41
CA ARG A 42 6.13 -10.31 -0.71
C ARG A 42 6.35 -8.96 -0.06
N THR A 43 6.55 -8.96 1.25
CA THR A 43 6.80 -7.73 2.01
C THR A 43 8.06 -7.91 2.85
N VAL A 44 8.92 -6.91 2.82
CA VAL A 44 10.07 -6.78 3.69
C VAL A 44 9.99 -5.45 4.42
N GLY A 45 10.42 -5.43 5.67
CA GLY A 45 10.45 -4.23 6.48
C GLY A 45 11.59 -4.26 7.48
N ALA A 46 12.05 -3.08 7.88
CA ALA A 46 13.01 -2.87 8.94
C ALA A 46 12.58 -1.68 9.78
N GLY A 47 12.78 -1.79 11.10
CA GLY A 47 12.48 -0.74 12.06
C GLY A 47 13.66 -0.51 12.99
N TYR A 48 13.80 0.74 13.41
CA TYR A 48 14.74 1.17 14.44
C TYR A 48 14.02 2.04 15.46
N VAL A 49 14.23 1.77 16.74
CA VAL A 49 13.72 2.58 17.85
C VAL A 49 14.86 2.90 18.77
N GLY A 50 15.28 4.16 18.78
CA GLY A 50 16.31 4.68 19.68
C GLY A 50 15.72 5.65 20.69
N ASP A 51 16.59 6.29 21.48
CA ASP A 51 16.16 7.17 22.56
C ASP A 51 15.48 8.46 22.05
N LYS A 52 15.91 8.95 20.89
CA LYS A 52 15.37 10.18 20.27
C LYS A 52 14.95 10.01 18.82
N VAL A 53 15.35 8.91 18.17
CA VAL A 53 15.07 8.68 16.75
C VAL A 53 14.38 7.36 16.60
N ASP A 54 13.30 7.34 15.85
CA ASP A 54 12.70 6.13 15.33
C ASP A 54 12.64 6.19 13.80
N ALA A 55 12.78 5.04 13.17
CA ALA A 55 12.73 4.94 11.72
C ALA A 55 12.11 3.61 11.30
N ILE A 56 11.33 3.64 10.23
CA ILE A 56 10.77 2.45 9.59
C ILE A 56 10.96 2.53 8.09
N PHE A 57 11.26 1.39 7.50
CA PHE A 57 11.23 1.19 6.06
C PHE A 57 10.44 -0.07 5.75
N MET A 58 9.57 0.00 4.75
CA MET A 58 8.84 -1.15 4.23
C MET A 58 8.79 -1.13 2.71
N TYR A 59 8.86 -2.30 2.13
CA TYR A 59 8.65 -2.50 0.71
C TYR A 59 7.78 -3.73 0.49
N SER A 60 6.79 -3.60 -0.37
CA SER A 60 5.90 -4.70 -0.73
C SER A 60 5.77 -4.81 -2.25
N GLN A 61 5.78 -6.04 -2.74
CA GLN A 61 5.52 -6.37 -4.13
C GLN A 61 4.36 -7.35 -4.22
N ARG A 62 3.45 -7.08 -5.17
CA ARG A 62 2.36 -8.00 -5.55
C ARG A 62 2.47 -8.29 -7.04
N THR A 63 2.41 -9.57 -7.40
CA THR A 63 2.41 -10.02 -8.79
C THR A 63 1.36 -11.09 -8.95
N GLY A 64 0.54 -10.99 -9.97
CA GLY A 64 -0.53 -11.97 -10.21
C GLY A 64 -1.12 -11.83 -11.61
N HIS A 65 -2.13 -12.62 -11.84
CA HIS A 65 -2.88 -12.71 -13.09
C HIS A 65 -4.36 -12.37 -12.85
N GLN A 66 -5.16 -12.39 -13.91
CA GLN A 66 -6.62 -12.32 -13.79
C GLN A 66 -7.17 -13.49 -12.97
N MET A 67 -8.35 -13.30 -12.42
CA MET A 67 -9.08 -14.40 -11.78
C MET A 67 -9.61 -15.37 -12.84
N LYS A 68 -9.52 -16.66 -12.56
CA LYS A 68 -10.16 -17.68 -13.38
C LYS A 68 -11.68 -17.59 -13.24
N SER A 69 -12.38 -17.61 -14.36
CA SER A 69 -13.83 -17.78 -14.38
C SER A 69 -14.21 -19.26 -14.33
N LYS A 70 -15.49 -19.57 -14.23
CA LYS A 70 -16.00 -20.95 -14.36
C LYS A 70 -16.39 -21.30 -15.81
N GLY A 71 -15.93 -20.54 -16.79
CA GLY A 71 -16.22 -20.78 -18.20
C GLY A 71 -15.55 -22.06 -18.72
N GLU A 72 -16.17 -22.69 -19.70
CA GLU A 72 -15.69 -23.94 -20.33
C GLU A 72 -15.46 -23.77 -21.85
N GLY A 73 -15.69 -22.55 -22.37
CA GLY A 73 -15.52 -22.27 -23.81
C GLY A 73 -14.08 -22.03 -24.23
N PRO A 74 -13.83 -21.90 -25.54
CA PRO A 74 -12.52 -21.62 -26.08
C PRO A 74 -11.99 -20.25 -25.63
N GLU A 75 -10.66 -20.10 -25.57
CA GLU A 75 -9.98 -18.90 -25.08
C GLU A 75 -9.91 -17.74 -26.08
N PHE A 76 -10.93 -17.58 -26.92
CA PHE A 76 -11.04 -16.49 -27.87
C PHE A 76 -12.51 -16.11 -28.08
N ASN A 77 -12.77 -14.91 -28.51
CA ASN A 77 -14.06 -14.32 -28.87
C ASN A 77 -15.23 -14.62 -27.93
N TYR A 78 -15.88 -13.56 -27.38
CA TYR A 78 -17.09 -13.64 -26.54
C TYR A 78 -16.98 -14.61 -25.38
N SER A 79 -15.94 -14.57 -24.71
CA SER A 79 -15.32 -15.58 -23.92
C SER A 79 -16.21 -16.23 -22.86
N LYS A 80 -16.64 -17.40 -23.14
CA LYS A 80 -17.12 -18.39 -22.16
C LYS A 80 -15.95 -19.19 -21.55
N SER A 81 -14.70 -18.76 -21.77
CA SER A 81 -13.49 -19.44 -21.32
C SER A 81 -13.19 -19.19 -19.83
N GLN A 82 -12.25 -19.96 -19.26
CA GLN A 82 -11.73 -19.72 -17.91
C GLN A 82 -10.91 -18.44 -17.83
N HIS A 83 -10.38 -17.95 -18.94
CA HIS A 83 -9.54 -16.75 -19.06
C HIS A 83 -10.07 -15.81 -20.14
N PRO A 84 -11.24 -15.17 -19.92
CA PRO A 84 -11.85 -14.35 -20.94
C PRO A 84 -10.94 -13.20 -21.41
N ASP A 85 -10.32 -12.50 -20.46
CA ASP A 85 -9.41 -11.39 -20.70
C ASP A 85 -8.14 -11.63 -19.91
N PRO A 86 -7.14 -12.33 -20.48
CA PRO A 86 -5.87 -12.57 -19.81
C PRO A 86 -5.24 -11.27 -19.37
N ALA A 87 -4.89 -11.19 -18.11
CA ALA A 87 -4.27 -10.02 -17.53
C ALA A 87 -3.15 -10.40 -16.59
N THR A 88 -2.14 -9.56 -16.54
CA THR A 88 -1.09 -9.62 -15.52
C THR A 88 -1.02 -8.31 -14.79
N HIS A 89 -0.69 -8.37 -13.51
CA HIS A 89 -0.48 -7.15 -12.75
C HIS A 89 0.77 -7.25 -11.88
N ARG A 90 1.41 -6.10 -11.70
CA ARG A 90 2.55 -5.94 -10.81
C ARG A 90 2.42 -4.61 -10.08
N PHE A 91 2.32 -4.70 -8.75
CA PHE A 91 2.26 -3.54 -7.87
C PHE A 91 3.47 -3.53 -6.95
N HIS A 92 4.02 -2.35 -6.75
CA HIS A 92 5.08 -2.05 -5.81
C HIS A 92 4.60 -0.97 -4.88
N SER A 93 4.83 -1.12 -3.59
CA SER A 93 4.58 -0.06 -2.62
C SER A 93 5.76 0.04 -1.65
N TYR A 94 6.03 1.25 -1.19
CA TYR A 94 7.07 1.53 -0.22
C TYR A 94 6.59 2.54 0.80
N LEU A 95 7.16 2.45 1.98
CA LEU A 95 7.01 3.38 3.07
C LEU A 95 8.38 3.56 3.73
N ALA A 96 8.79 4.80 3.94
CA ALA A 96 9.89 5.14 4.82
C ALA A 96 9.45 6.32 5.69
N LYS A 97 9.71 6.24 7.00
CA LYS A 97 9.36 7.27 7.96
C LYS A 97 10.47 7.41 9.00
N VAL A 98 10.79 8.63 9.36
CA VAL A 98 11.73 8.95 10.43
C VAL A 98 11.07 9.94 11.36
N GLY A 99 11.11 9.64 12.65
CA GLY A 99 10.67 10.50 13.74
C GLY A 99 11.84 10.95 14.62
N TYR A 100 11.77 12.16 15.13
CA TYR A 100 12.73 12.71 16.08
C TYR A 100 12.00 13.28 17.29
N GLN A 101 12.34 12.76 18.46
CA GLN A 101 11.82 13.21 19.75
C GLN A 101 12.63 14.42 20.22
N ILE A 102 12.05 15.62 20.11
CA ILE A 102 12.69 16.88 20.52
C ILE A 102 12.75 16.95 22.05
N THR A 103 11.60 16.68 22.69
CA THR A 103 11.44 16.59 24.15
C THR A 103 10.51 15.40 24.45
N PRO A 104 10.33 14.99 25.73
CA PRO A 104 9.37 13.92 26.05
C PRO A 104 7.93 14.18 25.58
N HIS A 105 7.60 15.44 25.30
CA HIS A 105 6.25 15.85 24.89
C HIS A 105 6.15 16.25 23.41
N HIS A 106 7.25 16.41 22.68
CA HIS A 106 7.25 16.93 21.32
C HIS A 106 8.01 16.02 20.39
N LYS A 107 7.37 15.55 19.33
CA LYS A 107 7.96 14.74 18.27
C LYS A 107 7.66 15.37 16.90
N VAL A 108 8.64 15.35 16.02
CA VAL A 108 8.51 15.74 14.61
C VAL A 108 8.98 14.60 13.74
N GLY A 109 8.55 14.59 12.51
CA GLY A 109 9.09 13.62 11.57
C GLY A 109 8.68 13.86 10.14
N VAL A 110 9.27 13.05 9.27
CA VAL A 110 9.02 13.03 7.85
C VAL A 110 8.79 11.59 7.39
N GLY A 111 7.82 11.44 6.50
CA GLY A 111 7.51 10.17 5.86
C GLY A 111 7.46 10.33 4.35
N VAL A 112 7.82 9.28 3.65
CA VAL A 112 7.59 9.14 2.22
C VAL A 112 6.93 7.79 1.98
N ASN A 113 5.90 7.77 1.16
CA ASN A 113 5.28 6.54 0.73
C ASN A 113 4.89 6.65 -0.75
N GLY A 114 4.84 5.51 -1.40
CA GLY A 114 4.45 5.51 -2.79
C GLY A 114 3.97 4.14 -3.24
N GLN A 115 3.29 4.19 -4.37
CA GLN A 115 2.76 3.01 -5.04
C GLN A 115 2.95 3.16 -6.55
N LYS A 116 3.45 2.10 -7.18
CA LYS A 116 3.53 1.97 -8.63
C LYS A 116 2.82 0.68 -9.03
N GLY A 117 1.87 0.80 -9.94
CA GLY A 117 1.12 -0.32 -10.51
C GLY A 117 1.29 -0.37 -12.01
N ASN A 118 1.50 -1.58 -12.54
CA ASN A 118 1.40 -1.87 -13.95
C ASN A 118 0.40 -3.00 -14.11
N ARG A 119 -0.55 -2.85 -15.02
CA ARG A 119 -1.52 -3.88 -15.39
C ARG A 119 -1.55 -3.98 -16.91
N TYR A 120 -1.26 -5.15 -17.41
CA TYR A 120 -1.45 -5.50 -18.81
C TYR A 120 -2.69 -6.36 -18.95
N VAL A 121 -3.53 -6.07 -19.94
CA VAL A 121 -4.75 -6.83 -20.26
C VAL A 121 -4.82 -7.09 -21.75
N ASP A 122 -5.11 -8.33 -22.13
CA ASP A 122 -5.52 -8.71 -23.48
C ASP A 122 -7.06 -8.86 -23.49
N GLU A 123 -7.77 -7.81 -23.92
CA GLU A 123 -9.24 -7.73 -23.88
C GLU A 123 -9.87 -8.55 -25.02
N ARG A 124 -9.81 -9.87 -24.93
CA ARG A 124 -10.35 -10.80 -25.94
C ARG A 124 -11.87 -10.79 -26.01
N SER A 125 -12.54 -10.49 -24.91
CA SER A 125 -14.00 -10.42 -24.87
C SER A 125 -14.56 -9.21 -25.62
N TYR A 126 -13.73 -8.22 -25.94
CA TYR A 126 -14.12 -6.95 -26.57
C TYR A 126 -13.89 -6.92 -28.08
N THR A 127 -13.98 -8.05 -28.74
CA THR A 127 -13.63 -8.22 -30.17
C THR A 127 -14.62 -7.57 -31.15
N SER A 128 -15.75 -7.02 -30.70
CA SER A 128 -16.77 -6.40 -31.57
C SER A 128 -16.30 -5.13 -32.31
N PHE A 129 -15.17 -4.52 -31.87
CA PHE A 129 -14.69 -3.26 -32.42
C PHE A 129 -13.38 -3.36 -33.22
N GLY A 130 -12.94 -4.56 -33.53
CA GLY A 130 -11.72 -4.82 -34.27
C GLY A 130 -10.49 -5.04 -33.40
N SER A 131 -9.45 -5.65 -33.98
CA SER A 131 -8.24 -6.08 -33.28
C SER A 131 -7.33 -4.94 -32.79
N ALA A 132 -7.56 -3.70 -33.23
CA ALA A 132 -6.66 -2.57 -32.97
C ALA A 132 -6.66 -2.10 -31.49
N TRP A 133 -7.66 -2.46 -30.69
CA TRP A 133 -7.87 -1.99 -29.33
C TRP A 133 -7.89 -3.14 -28.31
N ARG A 134 -7.25 -4.22 -28.61
CA ARG A 134 -7.32 -5.45 -27.85
C ARG A 134 -6.44 -5.45 -26.61
N GLU A 135 -5.34 -4.71 -26.63
CA GLU A 135 -4.34 -4.72 -25.59
C GLU A 135 -4.31 -3.39 -24.86
N ALA A 136 -4.28 -3.42 -23.53
CA ALA A 136 -4.12 -2.25 -22.69
C ALA A 136 -2.95 -2.45 -21.70
N ASP A 137 -2.11 -1.43 -21.55
CA ASP A 137 -1.05 -1.35 -20.55
C ASP A 137 -1.30 -0.14 -19.65
N ASP A 138 -1.98 -0.40 -18.52
CA ASP A 138 -2.31 0.61 -17.53
C ASP A 138 -1.15 0.80 -16.58
N ARG A 139 -0.72 2.04 -16.41
CA ARG A 139 0.32 2.43 -15.45
C ARG A 139 -0.19 3.51 -14.52
N ALA A 140 -0.02 3.30 -13.24
CA ALA A 140 -0.35 4.29 -12.23
C ALA A 140 0.81 4.43 -11.25
N LYS A 141 1.14 5.66 -10.91
CA LYS A 141 2.15 5.98 -9.91
C LYS A 141 1.63 7.06 -8.98
N ARG A 142 1.80 6.84 -7.68
CA ARG A 142 1.48 7.82 -6.64
C ARG A 142 2.63 7.87 -5.65
N ASP A 143 3.14 9.06 -5.41
CA ASP A 143 4.15 9.34 -4.40
C ASP A 143 3.58 10.39 -3.43
N THR A 144 3.81 10.21 -2.14
CA THR A 144 3.38 11.10 -1.08
C THR A 144 4.55 11.40 -0.16
N VAL A 145 4.72 12.66 0.19
CA VAL A 145 5.62 13.12 1.25
C VAL A 145 4.75 13.67 2.36
N ASN A 146 5.01 13.24 3.58
CA ASN A 146 4.32 13.64 4.79
C ASN A 146 5.31 14.28 5.76
N VAL A 147 4.93 15.39 6.37
CA VAL A 147 5.62 15.97 7.53
C VAL A 147 4.63 15.98 8.68
N PHE A 148 5.04 15.51 9.83
CA PHE A 148 4.15 15.42 10.99
C PHE A 148 4.79 16.03 12.24
N TYR A 149 3.91 16.52 13.10
CA TYR A 149 4.23 17.00 14.44
C TYR A 149 3.24 16.38 15.43
N GLU A 150 3.78 15.86 16.53
CA GLU A 150 3.01 15.26 17.62
C GLU A 150 3.33 15.98 18.93
N TYR A 151 2.31 16.35 19.68
CA TYR A 151 2.41 16.92 21.00
C TYR A 151 1.60 16.10 22.01
N LEU A 152 2.27 15.63 23.04
CA LEU A 152 1.69 14.91 24.17
C LEU A 152 1.51 15.88 25.35
N PRO A 153 0.34 16.56 25.46
CA PRO A 153 0.12 17.53 26.53
C PRO A 153 0.02 16.83 27.90
N ASN A 154 0.52 17.48 28.92
CA ASN A 154 0.29 17.03 30.31
C ASN A 154 -1.14 17.42 30.76
N SER A 155 -2.15 16.82 30.14
CA SER A 155 -3.57 17.12 30.32
C SER A 155 -4.34 15.86 30.69
N LYS A 156 -5.35 16.01 31.54
CA LYS A 156 -6.27 14.90 31.90
C LYS A 156 -7.29 14.58 30.80
N VAL A 157 -7.45 15.47 29.83
CA VAL A 157 -8.51 15.39 28.81
C VAL A 157 -7.94 15.13 27.41
N ILE A 158 -6.81 15.75 27.07
CA ILE A 158 -6.18 15.63 25.75
C ILE A 158 -4.94 14.76 25.90
N SER A 159 -4.93 13.62 25.24
CA SER A 159 -3.82 12.66 25.25
C SER A 159 -2.79 12.91 24.14
N LEU A 160 -3.24 13.44 23.01
CA LEU A 160 -2.38 13.67 21.83
C LEU A 160 -2.95 14.79 20.97
N VAL A 161 -2.10 15.68 20.49
CA VAL A 161 -2.36 16.59 19.37
C VAL A 161 -1.43 16.24 18.24
N LYS A 162 -1.98 15.93 17.08
CA LYS A 162 -1.20 15.58 15.88
C LYS A 162 -1.55 16.52 14.74
N VAL A 163 -0.53 16.99 14.04
CA VAL A 163 -0.64 17.79 12.82
C VAL A 163 0.14 17.10 11.73
N ASP A 164 -0.51 16.81 10.62
CA ASP A 164 0.07 16.18 9.43
C ASP A 164 -0.09 17.12 8.24
N LEU A 165 0.98 17.25 7.45
CA LEU A 165 1.02 17.95 6.18
C LEU A 165 1.47 16.98 5.09
N ASP A 166 0.59 16.76 4.11
CA ASP A 166 0.81 15.81 3.02
C ASP A 166 0.92 16.54 1.68
N TYR A 167 1.93 16.15 0.90
CA TYR A 167 2.04 16.51 -0.51
C TYR A 167 2.01 15.23 -1.34
N GLN A 168 1.04 15.12 -2.24
CA GLN A 168 0.85 13.95 -3.11
C GLN A 168 0.95 14.30 -4.57
N LYS A 169 1.70 13.49 -5.32
CA LYS A 169 1.77 13.51 -6.79
C LYS A 169 1.26 12.19 -7.35
N THR A 170 0.35 12.28 -8.33
CA THR A 170 -0.19 11.11 -9.07
C THR A 170 0.12 11.26 -10.56
N GLN A 171 0.49 10.17 -11.20
CA GLN A 171 0.80 10.08 -12.63
C GLN A 171 0.13 8.83 -13.21
#